data_488bf5cd01a6a8c44fda2a5d56073415
#
_entry.id   488bf5cd01a6a8c44fda2a5d56073415
#
_cell.length_a   1.000
_cell.length_b   1.000
_cell.length_c   1.000
_cell.angle_alpha   90.00
_cell.angle_beta   90.00
_cell.angle_gamma   90.00
#
_symmetry.space_group_name_H-M   'P 1'
#
loop_
_entity.id
_entity.type
_entity.pdbx_description
1 polymer ?
#
loop_
_entity_poly.entity_id
_entity_poly.type
_entity_poly.pdbx_seq_one_letter_code
_entity_poly.pdbx_strand_id
1 'polypeptide(L)' 'MAETDLSDLLPHIAVPTLLIWGRSDARSPLFVARQFKEAIPDATLVVIERAGHMSHLERPERVNDAVREFCRAHPPDSG' A
#
# COMPACT_ATOMS: atom_id res chain seq x y z
N MET A 1 -18.38 20.96 5.91
CA MET A 1 -16.94 20.75 5.99
C MET A 1 -16.42 20.14 4.70
N ALA A 2 -15.38 20.69 4.19
CA ALA A 2 -14.83 20.16 2.98
C ALA A 2 -14.13 18.84 3.28
N GLU A 3 -14.37 17.88 2.43
CA GLU A 3 -13.64 16.64 2.52
C GLU A 3 -12.22 16.86 2.00
N THR A 4 -11.27 16.28 2.68
CA THR A 4 -9.90 16.34 2.24
C THR A 4 -9.73 15.41 1.05
N ASP A 5 -9.36 15.97 -0.08
CA ASP A 5 -9.08 15.17 -1.26
C ASP A 5 -7.63 14.71 -1.17
N LEU A 6 -7.45 13.47 -0.76
CA LEU A 6 -6.11 12.92 -0.57
C LEU A 6 -5.32 12.87 -1.87
N SER A 7 -6.00 12.86 -3.01
CA SER A 7 -5.30 12.79 -4.28
C SER A 7 -4.42 14.02 -4.51
N ASP A 8 -4.73 15.15 -3.87
CA ASP A 8 -3.88 16.33 -3.96
C ASP A 8 -2.59 16.18 -3.16
N LEU A 9 -2.59 15.30 -2.16
CA LEU A 9 -1.45 15.09 -1.29
C LEU A 9 -0.53 13.97 -1.78
N LEU A 10 -1.09 12.98 -2.46
CA LEU A 10 -0.34 11.80 -2.86
C LEU A 10 0.89 12.10 -3.70
N PRO A 11 0.84 13.01 -4.68
CA PRO A 11 2.03 13.31 -5.47
C PRO A 11 3.17 13.92 -4.67
N HIS A 12 2.90 14.42 -3.47
CA HIS A 12 3.90 15.06 -2.63
C HIS A 12 4.56 14.09 -1.65
N ILE A 13 4.15 12.83 -1.67
CA ILE A 13 4.78 11.81 -0.81
C ILE A 13 6.12 11.46 -1.44
N ALA A 14 7.20 11.87 -0.80
CA ALA A 14 8.54 11.72 -1.34
C ALA A 14 9.31 10.53 -0.77
N VAL A 15 8.69 9.76 0.11
CA VAL A 15 9.35 8.61 0.74
C VAL A 15 8.89 7.32 0.08
N PRO A 16 9.72 6.26 0.11
CA PRO A 16 9.28 4.95 -0.37
C PRO A 16 8.03 4.50 0.37
N THR A 17 7.03 4.06 -0.36
CA THR A 17 5.73 3.74 0.19
C THR A 17 5.30 2.34 -0.23
N LEU A 18 4.84 1.55 0.73
CA LEU A 18 4.34 0.21 0.46
C LEU A 18 2.82 0.21 0.59
N LEU A 19 2.16 -0.24 -0.46
CA LEU A 19 0.71 -0.41 -0.47
C LEU A 19 0.42 -1.90 -0.45
N ILE A 20 -0.32 -2.36 0.56
CA ILE A 20 -0.71 -3.76 0.67
C ILE A 20 -2.22 -3.85 0.52
N TRP A 21 -2.66 -4.65 -0.42
CA TRP A 21 -4.08 -4.72 -0.76
C TRP A 21 -4.54 -6.16 -0.88
N GLY A 22 -5.70 -6.46 -0.30
CA GLY A 22 -6.31 -7.77 -0.49
C GLY A 22 -7.04 -7.81 -1.83
N ARG A 23 -6.78 -8.84 -2.62
CA ARG A 23 -7.42 -8.94 -3.94
C ARG A 23 -8.93 -9.00 -3.85
N SER A 24 -9.46 -9.59 -2.78
CA SER A 24 -10.90 -9.76 -2.60
C SER A 24 -11.54 -8.64 -1.78
N ASP A 25 -10.85 -7.51 -1.63
CA ASP A 25 -11.38 -6.39 -0.86
C ASP A 25 -12.57 -5.77 -1.59
N ALA A 26 -13.77 -5.99 -1.05
CA ALA A 26 -14.99 -5.46 -1.65
C ALA A 26 -15.23 -3.99 -1.29
N ARG A 27 -14.65 -3.53 -0.18
CA ARG A 27 -14.82 -2.14 0.25
C ARG A 27 -13.92 -1.20 -0.53
N SER A 28 -12.72 -1.66 -0.84
CA SER A 28 -11.75 -0.88 -1.58
C SER A 28 -11.23 -1.74 -2.71
N PRO A 29 -11.88 -1.72 -3.87
CA PRO A 29 -11.48 -2.56 -4.99
C PRO A 29 -10.04 -2.31 -5.44
N LEU A 30 -9.47 -3.29 -6.10
CA LEU A 30 -8.07 -3.24 -6.50
C LEU A 30 -7.74 -2.02 -7.37
N PHE A 31 -8.71 -1.55 -8.17
CA PHE A 31 -8.42 -0.38 -8.99
C PHE A 31 -8.10 0.86 -8.15
N VAL A 32 -8.63 0.92 -6.93
CA VAL A 32 -8.32 2.02 -6.01
C VAL A 32 -6.85 1.96 -5.61
N ALA A 33 -6.36 0.75 -5.32
CA ALA A 33 -4.95 0.58 -4.98
C ALA A 33 -4.04 1.02 -6.13
N ARG A 34 -4.44 0.73 -7.35
CA ARG A 34 -3.68 1.12 -8.53
C ARG A 34 -3.66 2.63 -8.70
N GLN A 35 -4.76 3.30 -8.36
CA GLN A 35 -4.80 4.76 -8.39
C GLN A 35 -3.81 5.36 -7.40
N PHE A 36 -3.74 4.79 -6.19
CA PHE A 36 -2.75 5.24 -5.21
C PHE A 36 -1.33 5.01 -5.71
N LYS A 37 -1.09 3.85 -6.31
CA LYS A 37 0.25 3.54 -6.80
C LYS A 37 0.68 4.53 -7.88
N GLU A 38 -0.23 4.90 -8.76
CA GLU A 38 0.10 5.85 -9.83
C GLU A 38 0.30 7.26 -9.28
N ALA A 39 -0.42 7.62 -8.22
CA ALA A 39 -0.35 8.97 -7.67
C ALA A 39 0.87 9.19 -6.78
N ILE A 40 1.35 8.14 -6.11
CA ILE A 40 2.51 8.25 -5.21
C ILE A 40 3.78 7.94 -6.00
N PRO A 41 4.74 8.90 -6.07
CA PRO A 41 5.91 8.75 -6.93
C PRO A 41 6.74 7.49 -6.68
N ASP A 42 6.92 7.10 -5.44
CA ASP A 42 7.73 5.93 -5.11
C ASP A 42 6.90 4.93 -4.32
N ALA A 43 5.97 4.28 -5.01
CA ALA A 43 5.06 3.33 -4.39
C ALA A 43 5.24 1.93 -4.95
N THR A 44 5.20 0.96 -4.06
CA THR A 44 5.20 -0.46 -4.39
C THR A 44 3.85 -1.03 -3.97
N LEU A 45 3.17 -1.70 -4.88
CA LEU A 45 1.88 -2.32 -4.58
C LEU A 45 2.06 -3.83 -4.49
N VAL A 46 1.64 -4.39 -3.36
CA VAL A 46 1.62 -5.84 -3.16
C VAL A 46 0.17 -6.28 -2.97
N VAL A 47 -0.27 -7.19 -3.82
CA VAL A 47 -1.63 -7.72 -3.75
C VAL A 47 -1.59 -9.08 -3.05
N ILE A 48 -2.35 -9.21 -1.98
CA ILE A 48 -2.41 -10.45 -1.21
C ILE A 48 -3.59 -11.27 -1.73
N GLU A 49 -3.29 -12.44 -2.26
CA GLU A 49 -4.32 -13.33 -2.77
C GLU A 49 -5.16 -13.89 -1.64
N ARG A 50 -6.43 -14.10 -1.91
CA ARG A 50 -7.39 -14.67 -0.96
C ARG A 50 -7.49 -13.87 0.32
N ALA A 51 -7.31 -12.57 0.24
CA ALA A 51 -7.45 -11.67 1.38
C ALA A 51 -8.38 -10.53 1.00
N GLY A 52 -9.18 -10.10 1.97
CA GLY A 52 -10.09 -8.98 1.80
C GLY A 52 -9.54 -7.73 2.43
N HIS A 53 -10.44 -6.90 2.95
CA HIS A 53 -10.09 -5.61 3.51
C HIS A 53 -9.12 -5.72 4.70
N MET A 54 -9.24 -6.78 5.49
CA MET A 54 -8.41 -6.99 6.67
C MET A 54 -7.29 -7.98 6.38
N SER A 55 -6.53 -7.73 5.31
CA SER A 55 -5.50 -8.66 4.86
C SER A 55 -4.48 -8.99 5.95
N HIS A 56 -4.15 -8.03 6.81
CA HIS A 56 -3.17 -8.27 7.89
C HIS A 56 -3.68 -9.27 8.93
N LEU A 57 -5.00 -9.45 9.03
CA LEU A 57 -5.58 -10.45 9.94
C LEU A 57 -5.84 -11.77 9.22
N GLU A 58 -6.15 -11.70 7.92
CA GLU A 58 -6.50 -12.88 7.13
C GLU A 58 -5.27 -13.62 6.61
N ARG A 59 -4.22 -12.89 6.28
CA ARG A 59 -2.99 -13.45 5.72
C ARG A 59 -1.78 -12.78 6.35
N PRO A 60 -1.58 -12.93 7.67
CA PRO A 60 -0.51 -12.20 8.35
C PRO A 60 0.88 -12.56 7.85
N GLU A 61 1.13 -13.81 7.50
CA GLU A 61 2.45 -14.21 7.01
C GLU A 61 2.77 -13.56 5.67
N ARG A 62 1.76 -13.40 4.81
CA ARG A 62 1.96 -12.76 3.51
C ARG A 62 2.24 -11.28 3.68
N VAL A 63 1.50 -10.62 4.56
CA VAL A 63 1.69 -9.21 4.85
C VAL A 63 3.07 -9.00 5.47
N ASN A 64 3.46 -9.84 6.42
CA ASN A 64 4.76 -9.71 7.07
C ASN A 64 5.90 -9.91 6.08
N ASP A 65 5.77 -10.87 5.15
CA ASP A 65 6.78 -11.07 4.14
C ASP A 65 6.92 -9.86 3.23
N ALA A 66 5.79 -9.26 2.84
CA ALA A 66 5.81 -8.08 1.99
C ALA A 66 6.48 -6.91 2.68
N VAL A 67 6.15 -6.70 3.96
CA VAL A 67 6.76 -5.62 4.74
C VAL A 67 8.26 -5.86 4.89
N ARG A 68 8.66 -7.10 5.17
CA ARG A 68 10.06 -7.43 5.35
C ARG A 68 10.86 -7.21 4.08
N GLU A 69 10.32 -7.64 2.94
CA GLU A 69 10.98 -7.42 1.66
C GLU A 69 11.09 -5.94 1.32
N PHE A 70 10.03 -5.19 1.59
CA PHE A 70 10.05 -3.76 1.33
C PHE A 70 11.10 -3.07 2.18
N CYS A 71 11.19 -3.42 3.46
CA CYS A 71 12.18 -2.83 4.35
C CYS A 71 13.60 -3.20 3.95
N ARG A 72 13.78 -4.40 3.39
CA ARG A 72 15.10 -4.83 2.92
C ARG A 72 15.51 -4.04 1.69
N ALA A 73 14.56 -3.76 0.80
CA ALA A 73 14.84 -2.99 -0.40
C ALA A 73 15.01 -1.50 -0.11
N HIS A 74 14.43 -1.02 0.99
CA HIS A 74 14.47 0.38 1.36
C HIS A 74 14.94 0.50 2.80
N PRO A 75 16.21 0.19 3.09
CA PRO A 75 16.70 0.27 4.47
C PRO A 75 16.61 1.69 4.99
N PRO A 76 16.42 1.83 6.31
CA PRO A 76 16.36 3.17 6.89
C PRO A 76 17.66 3.90 6.62
N ASP A 77 17.53 5.20 6.40
CA ASP A 77 18.69 6.04 6.20
C ASP A 77 19.40 6.16 7.53
N SER A 78 20.61 5.64 7.56
CA SER A 78 21.40 5.63 8.79
C SER A 78 22.24 6.89 8.94
N GLY A 79 21.98 7.83 8.09
CA GLY A 79 22.74 9.09 8.03
C GLY A 79 22.77 9.85 9.31
#